data_b1ba48e8db0781ed467205e13057d224
#
_entry.id   b1ba48e8db0781ed467205e13057d224
#
_cell.length_a   1.000
_cell.length_b   1.000
_cell.length_c   1.000
_cell.angle_alpha   90.00
_cell.angle_beta   90.00
_cell.angle_gamma   90.00
#
_symmetry.space_group_name_H-M   'P 1'
#
loop_
_entity.id
_entity.type
_entity.pdbx_description
1 polymer ?
#
loop_
_entity_poly.entity_id
_entity_poly.type
_entity_poly.pdbx_seq_one_letter_code
_entity_poly.pdbx_strand_id
1 'polypeptide(L)'
;MKLTCNRDNLVSGINIVQKAVPTKSTADILQGILIEVGEELRFTGNDNEFGIVYEIPAIIEEIGSVVVNSKTFGDIVRKLPDIYVTLETINDGSMLSITSGHANYKIKVYPTESYPPVAFLDTSVSFDIKESVLVELIKQTSFAAAMQEEKRVILKGVFIEQKDGMLSFVAIDGFRLAI
;
A
#
# COMPACT_ATOMS: atom_id res chain seq x y z
N MET A 1 6.33 4.43 20.33
CA MET A 1 6.10 3.28 19.42
C MET A 1 7.33 2.40 19.39
N LYS A 2 7.17 1.10 19.69
CA LYS A 2 8.28 0.14 19.63
C LYS A 2 7.77 -1.25 19.26
N LEU A 3 8.41 -1.92 18.31
CA LEU A 3 8.04 -3.25 17.83
C LEU A 3 9.23 -4.01 17.27
N THR A 4 9.10 -5.34 17.16
CA THR A 4 10.02 -6.21 16.43
C THR A 4 9.24 -7.11 15.47
N CYS A 5 9.67 -7.18 14.22
CA CYS A 5 9.02 -8.01 13.20
C CYS A 5 10.05 -8.74 12.32
N ASN A 6 9.56 -9.70 11.53
CA ASN A 6 10.38 -10.39 10.55
C ASN A 6 10.67 -9.46 9.36
N ARG A 7 11.94 -9.40 8.92
CA ARG A 7 12.39 -8.56 7.79
C ARG A 7 11.65 -8.88 6.49
N ASP A 8 11.44 -10.15 6.16
CA ASP A 8 10.85 -10.54 4.89
C ASP A 8 9.36 -10.17 4.84
N ASN A 9 8.64 -10.27 5.98
CA ASN A 9 7.29 -9.75 6.10
C ASN A 9 7.27 -8.22 5.95
N LEU A 10 8.22 -7.54 6.56
CA LEU A 10 8.36 -6.08 6.47
C LEU A 10 8.64 -5.64 5.02
N VAL A 11 9.57 -6.31 4.32
CA VAL A 11 9.85 -6.05 2.90
C VAL A 11 8.61 -6.29 2.03
N SER A 12 7.89 -7.38 2.28
CA SER A 12 6.67 -7.72 1.53
C SER A 12 5.59 -6.66 1.73
N GLY A 13 5.32 -6.25 2.97
CA GLY A 13 4.36 -5.20 3.29
C GLY A 13 4.71 -3.87 2.62
N ILE A 14 5.97 -3.44 2.72
CA ILE A 14 6.44 -2.21 2.07
C ILE A 14 6.27 -2.29 0.55
N ASN A 15 6.66 -3.38 -0.10
CA ASN A 15 6.54 -3.54 -1.55
C ASN A 15 5.09 -3.49 -2.04
N ILE A 16 4.15 -3.96 -1.22
CA ILE A 16 2.73 -3.90 -1.53
C ILE A 16 2.21 -2.47 -1.42
N VAL A 17 2.41 -1.80 -0.28
CA VAL A 17 1.86 -0.46 -0.05
C VAL A 17 2.55 0.62 -0.87
N GLN A 18 3.81 0.43 -1.27
CA GLN A 18 4.52 1.33 -2.17
C GLN A 18 3.85 1.51 -3.53
N LYS A 19 3.02 0.57 -3.96
CA LYS A 19 2.25 0.68 -5.21
C LYS A 19 1.19 1.78 -5.16
N ALA A 20 0.73 2.16 -3.95
CA ALA A 20 -0.21 3.25 -3.73
C ALA A 20 0.48 4.56 -3.30
N VAL A 21 1.82 4.60 -3.29
CA VAL A 21 2.57 5.82 -2.95
C VAL A 21 3.03 6.50 -4.23
N PRO A 22 2.63 7.76 -4.51
CA PRO A 22 3.00 8.45 -5.72
C PRO A 22 4.51 8.76 -5.74
N THR A 23 5.14 8.57 -6.89
CA THR A 23 6.57 8.88 -7.08
C THR A 23 6.85 10.38 -7.10
N LYS A 24 5.85 11.19 -7.45
CA LYS A 24 5.88 12.65 -7.43
C LYS A 24 4.56 13.14 -6.88
N SER A 25 4.62 13.98 -5.87
CA SER A 25 3.45 14.64 -5.27
C SER A 25 3.81 16.06 -4.88
N THR A 26 2.83 16.95 -4.93
CA THR A 26 2.94 18.32 -4.40
C THR A 26 2.90 18.35 -2.87
N ALA A 27 2.38 17.29 -2.26
CA ALA A 27 2.36 17.10 -0.82
C ALA A 27 3.38 16.00 -0.44
N ASP A 28 4.46 16.38 0.22
CA ASP A 28 5.54 15.45 0.63
C ASP A 28 5.04 14.30 1.49
N ILE A 29 3.98 14.52 2.27
CA ILE A 29 3.39 13.50 3.15
C ILE A 29 2.84 12.30 2.36
N LEU A 30 2.34 12.51 1.13
CA LEU A 30 1.85 11.44 0.26
C LEU A 30 2.96 10.54 -0.30
N GLN A 31 4.22 11.02 -0.29
CA GLN A 31 5.38 10.17 -0.62
C GLN A 31 5.79 9.27 0.55
N GLY A 32 5.06 9.35 1.65
CA GLY A 32 5.25 8.55 2.85
C GLY A 32 4.41 7.27 2.87
N ILE A 33 4.82 6.37 3.76
CA ILE A 33 4.03 5.25 4.25
C ILE A 33 3.63 5.58 5.68
N LEU A 34 2.35 5.51 5.99
CA LEU A 34 1.86 5.55 7.37
C LEU A 34 2.09 4.16 7.98
N ILE A 35 2.73 4.13 9.13
CA ILE A 35 2.97 2.96 9.96
C ILE A 35 2.16 3.14 11.23
N GLU A 36 1.23 2.24 11.48
CA GLU A 36 0.40 2.21 12.68
C GLU A 36 0.65 0.92 13.45
N VAL A 37 0.88 1.04 14.73
CA VAL A 37 1.15 -0.06 15.65
C VAL A 37 0.06 -0.07 16.71
N GLY A 38 -0.87 -1.00 16.59
CA GLY A 38 -1.99 -1.23 17.49
C GLY A 38 -1.97 -2.67 18.00
N GLU A 39 -2.96 -3.47 17.67
CA GLU A 39 -2.96 -4.93 17.88
C GLU A 39 -2.07 -5.63 16.85
N GLU A 40 -1.96 -5.06 15.66
CA GLU A 40 -1.12 -5.50 14.56
C GLU A 40 -0.27 -4.35 14.03
N LEU A 41 0.74 -4.68 13.25
CA LEU A 41 1.55 -3.70 12.51
C LEU A 41 0.90 -3.46 11.14
N ARG A 42 0.37 -2.28 10.94
CA ARG A 42 -0.34 -1.85 9.74
C ARG A 42 0.47 -0.83 8.95
N PHE A 43 0.56 -1.04 7.65
CA PHE A 43 1.12 -0.11 6.68
C PHE A 43 0.01 0.44 5.79
N THR A 44 0.05 1.75 5.53
CA THR A 44 -0.87 2.42 4.61
C THR A 44 -0.08 3.24 3.59
N GLY A 45 -0.35 2.99 2.31
CA GLY A 45 0.05 3.83 1.19
C GLY A 45 -1.20 4.45 0.57
N ASN A 46 -1.14 5.73 0.19
CA ASN A 46 -2.30 6.47 -0.32
C ASN A 46 -1.87 7.61 -1.23
N ASP A 47 -2.52 7.76 -2.39
CA ASP A 47 -2.34 8.89 -3.31
C ASP A 47 -3.58 9.80 -3.44
N ASN A 48 -4.58 9.64 -2.55
CA ASN A 48 -5.91 10.23 -2.50
C ASN A 48 -6.94 9.65 -3.49
N GLU A 49 -6.52 8.94 -4.51
CA GLU A 49 -7.42 8.24 -5.46
C GLU A 49 -7.41 6.73 -5.19
N PHE A 50 -6.25 6.23 -4.78
CA PHE A 50 -6.00 4.82 -4.53
C PHE A 50 -5.23 4.62 -3.23
N GLY A 51 -5.72 3.73 -2.37
CA GLY A 51 -5.07 3.39 -1.10
C GLY A 51 -4.90 1.89 -0.93
N ILE A 52 -3.79 1.49 -0.34
CA ILE A 52 -3.53 0.12 0.10
C ILE A 52 -3.23 0.13 1.59
N VAL A 53 -3.94 -0.73 2.31
CA VAL A 53 -3.65 -1.07 3.71
C VAL A 53 -3.17 -2.51 3.75
N TYR A 54 -2.08 -2.76 4.45
CA TYR A 54 -1.51 -4.10 4.59
C TYR A 54 -1.01 -4.34 6.01
N GLU A 55 -1.36 -5.46 6.59
CA GLU A 55 -1.03 -5.84 7.95
C GLU A 55 -0.02 -6.98 7.96
N ILE A 56 0.93 -6.92 8.90
CA ILE A 56 1.91 -7.98 9.12
C ILE A 56 2.00 -8.31 10.61
N PRO A 57 2.32 -9.56 10.96
CA PRO A 57 2.54 -9.94 12.35
C PRO A 57 3.81 -9.26 12.91
N ALA A 58 3.71 -8.77 14.12
CA ALA A 58 4.81 -8.17 14.86
C ALA A 58 4.69 -8.44 16.36
N ILE A 59 5.82 -8.38 17.06
CA ILE A 59 5.86 -8.33 18.52
C ILE A 59 5.82 -6.86 18.90
N ILE A 60 4.70 -6.42 19.49
CA ILE A 60 4.45 -5.03 19.83
C ILE A 60 4.81 -4.81 21.30
N GLU A 61 5.71 -3.86 21.55
CA GLU A 61 6.11 -3.42 22.89
C GLU A 61 5.42 -2.11 23.26
N GLU A 62 5.33 -1.16 22.30
CA GLU A 62 4.66 0.13 22.48
C GLU A 62 3.85 0.51 21.24
N ILE A 63 2.61 0.86 21.44
CA ILE A 63 1.70 1.37 20.38
C ILE A 63 2.12 2.75 19.90
N GLY A 64 1.65 3.14 18.72
CA GLY A 64 1.87 4.47 18.17
C GLY A 64 1.84 4.47 16.66
N SER A 65 2.06 5.64 16.06
CA SER A 65 2.03 5.79 14.61
C SER A 65 3.05 6.81 14.13
N VAL A 66 3.58 6.61 12.93
CA VAL A 66 4.50 7.52 12.26
C VAL A 66 4.31 7.47 10.75
N VAL A 67 4.66 8.53 10.05
CA VAL A 67 4.80 8.52 8.60
C VAL A 67 6.28 8.62 8.22
N VAL A 68 6.74 7.72 7.37
CA VAL A 68 8.13 7.68 6.90
C VAL A 68 8.18 7.83 5.38
N ASN A 69 9.25 8.44 4.86
CA ASN A 69 9.46 8.48 3.41
C ASN A 69 9.55 7.06 2.85
N SER A 70 8.65 6.72 1.94
CA SER A 70 8.47 5.38 1.38
C SER A 70 9.74 4.81 0.74
N LYS A 71 10.40 5.63 -0.09
CA LYS A 71 11.61 5.22 -0.80
C LYS A 71 12.76 4.97 0.19
N THR A 72 13.04 5.92 1.06
CA THR A 72 14.14 5.83 2.03
C THR A 72 13.96 4.64 2.96
N PHE A 73 12.75 4.45 3.49
CA PHE A 73 12.44 3.34 4.38
C PHE A 73 12.58 2.00 3.67
N GLY A 74 12.00 1.86 2.48
CA GLY A 74 12.10 0.64 1.68
C GLY A 74 13.53 0.29 1.27
N ASP A 75 14.34 1.28 0.88
CA ASP A 75 15.73 1.07 0.49
C ASP A 75 16.60 0.59 1.66
N ILE A 76 16.34 1.08 2.88
CA ILE A 76 17.00 0.62 4.10
C ILE A 76 16.57 -0.80 4.42
N VAL A 77 15.27 -1.06 4.52
CA VAL A 77 14.75 -2.36 4.97
C VAL A 77 15.20 -3.51 4.06
N ARG A 78 15.25 -3.30 2.74
CA ARG A 78 15.73 -4.31 1.78
C ARG A 78 17.20 -4.68 1.98
N LYS A 79 18.01 -3.82 2.62
CA LYS A 79 19.44 -4.02 2.83
C LYS A 79 19.81 -4.44 4.26
N LEU A 80 18.82 -4.65 5.14
CA LEU A 80 19.06 -5.07 6.51
C LEU A 80 19.67 -6.48 6.55
N PRO A 81 20.66 -6.73 7.42
CA PRO A 81 21.42 -7.98 7.40
C PRO A 81 20.72 -9.13 8.12
N ASP A 82 19.86 -8.86 9.12
CA ASP A 82 19.29 -9.88 10.00
C ASP A 82 17.82 -10.16 9.68
N ILE A 83 17.35 -11.31 10.18
CA ILE A 83 15.96 -11.79 10.01
C ILE A 83 14.96 -10.92 10.80
N TYR A 84 15.38 -10.38 11.95
CA TYR A 84 14.54 -9.55 12.80
C TYR A 84 14.92 -8.09 12.71
N VAL A 85 13.90 -7.25 12.69
CA VAL A 85 14.02 -5.79 12.62
C VAL A 85 13.24 -5.20 13.78
N THR A 86 13.89 -4.35 14.55
CA THR A 86 13.25 -3.53 15.59
C THR A 86 13.07 -2.12 15.06
N LEU A 87 11.84 -1.62 15.16
CA LEU A 87 11.45 -0.25 14.86
C LEU A 87 11.11 0.46 16.17
N GLU A 88 11.70 1.62 16.40
CA GLU A 88 11.49 2.40 17.63
C GLU A 88 11.47 3.90 17.33
N THR A 89 10.44 4.60 17.79
CA THR A 89 10.43 6.07 17.74
C THR A 89 11.32 6.63 18.84
N ILE A 90 12.18 7.56 18.46
CA ILE A 90 13.14 8.23 19.35
C ILE A 90 13.01 9.75 19.19
N ASN A 91 13.69 10.49 20.09
CA ASN A 91 13.72 11.95 20.07
C ASN A 91 12.32 12.57 20.08
N ASP A 92 11.49 12.19 21.05
CA ASP A 92 10.11 12.67 21.22
C ASP A 92 9.24 12.43 19.95
N GLY A 93 9.47 11.30 19.29
CA GLY A 93 8.69 10.92 18.11
C GLY A 93 9.11 11.57 16.80
N SER A 94 10.22 12.33 16.77
CA SER A 94 10.68 13.02 15.55
C SER A 94 11.51 12.15 14.61
N MET A 95 11.96 10.99 15.10
CA MET A 95 12.79 10.05 14.33
C MET A 95 12.36 8.61 14.56
N LEU A 96 12.52 7.78 13.53
CA LEU A 96 12.41 6.33 13.62
C LEU A 96 13.82 5.70 13.59
N SER A 97 14.14 4.94 14.61
CA SER A 97 15.28 4.05 14.67
C SER A 97 14.91 2.69 14.08
N ILE A 98 15.76 2.17 13.20
CA ILE A 98 15.61 0.88 12.52
C ILE A 98 16.84 0.06 12.85
N THR A 99 16.68 -0.98 13.65
CA THR A 99 17.80 -1.81 14.13
C THR A 99 17.65 -3.24 13.62
N SER A 100 18.74 -3.82 13.09
CA SER A 100 18.81 -5.21 12.65
C SER A 100 20.22 -5.73 12.81
N GLY A 101 20.45 -6.67 13.75
CA GLY A 101 21.79 -7.11 14.15
C GLY A 101 22.68 -5.94 14.55
N HIS A 102 23.78 -5.74 13.85
CA HIS A 102 24.72 -4.63 14.09
C HIS A 102 24.37 -3.34 13.33
N ALA A 103 23.39 -3.39 12.41
CA ALA A 103 22.98 -2.23 11.64
C ALA A 103 21.96 -1.39 12.42
N ASN A 104 22.20 -0.08 12.46
CA ASN A 104 21.27 0.90 13.05
C ASN A 104 21.15 2.11 12.12
N TYR A 105 19.93 2.41 11.72
CA TYR A 105 19.58 3.56 10.89
C TYR A 105 18.60 4.46 11.63
N LYS A 106 18.69 5.76 11.39
CA LYS A 106 17.78 6.75 11.94
C LYS A 106 17.25 7.61 10.81
N ILE A 107 15.93 7.65 10.66
CA ILE A 107 15.26 8.44 9.62
C ILE A 107 14.28 9.42 10.24
N LYS A 108 14.09 10.56 9.59
CA LYS A 108 13.04 11.51 9.97
C LYS A 108 11.66 10.91 9.74
N VAL A 109 10.73 11.24 10.63
CA VAL A 109 9.31 10.95 10.47
C VAL A 109 8.52 12.23 10.26
N TYR A 110 7.31 12.10 9.69
CA TYR A 110 6.34 13.16 9.53
C TYR A 110 5.19 12.97 10.51
N PRO A 111 4.52 14.05 10.94
CA PRO A 111 3.32 13.97 11.78
C PRO A 111 2.21 13.18 11.07
N THR A 112 1.54 12.31 11.80
CA THR A 112 0.48 11.44 11.27
C THR A 112 -0.82 12.16 11.00
N GLU A 113 -1.08 13.27 11.71
CA GLU A 113 -2.31 14.07 11.61
C GLU A 113 -2.52 14.66 10.20
N SER A 114 -1.44 14.83 9.46
CA SER A 114 -1.48 15.35 8.09
C SER A 114 -1.61 14.27 7.03
N TYR A 115 -1.55 12.99 7.40
CA TYR A 115 -1.68 11.89 6.44
C TYR A 115 -3.16 11.66 6.11
N PRO A 116 -3.56 11.71 4.83
CA PRO A 116 -4.96 11.57 4.48
C PRO A 116 -5.46 10.14 4.77
N PRO A 117 -6.64 10.00 5.40
CA PRO A 117 -7.20 8.70 5.67
C PRO A 117 -7.58 7.98 4.36
N VAL A 118 -7.40 6.66 4.33
CA VAL A 118 -8.00 5.83 3.27
C VAL A 118 -9.50 5.74 3.56
N ALA A 119 -10.31 6.17 2.61
CA ALA A 119 -11.76 6.03 2.74
C ALA A 119 -12.15 4.55 2.69
N PHE A 120 -12.68 4.04 3.78
CA PHE A 120 -13.33 2.74 3.78
C PHE A 120 -14.72 2.89 3.16
N LEU A 121 -14.97 2.13 2.10
CA LEU A 121 -16.29 2.09 1.47
C LEU A 121 -17.28 1.27 2.33
N ASP A 122 -18.56 1.59 2.21
CA ASP A 122 -19.62 0.76 2.79
C ASP A 122 -19.59 -0.63 2.13
N THR A 123 -19.38 -1.66 2.94
CA THR A 123 -19.30 -3.06 2.50
C THR A 123 -20.65 -3.80 2.63
N SER A 124 -21.76 -3.10 2.74
CA SER A 124 -23.09 -3.69 2.85
C SER A 124 -23.47 -4.56 1.64
N VAL A 125 -22.85 -4.29 0.48
CA VAL A 125 -22.97 -5.11 -0.73
C VAL A 125 -21.58 -5.64 -1.11
N SER A 126 -21.40 -6.94 -1.02
CA SER A 126 -20.13 -7.61 -1.34
C SER A 126 -20.38 -8.95 -2.02
N PHE A 127 -19.39 -9.45 -2.72
CA PHE A 127 -19.34 -10.80 -3.25
C PHE A 127 -17.94 -11.37 -3.15
N ASP A 128 -17.84 -12.69 -3.02
CA ASP A 128 -16.55 -13.39 -2.97
C ASP A 128 -16.18 -13.93 -4.35
N ILE A 129 -14.91 -13.76 -4.71
CA ILE A 129 -14.32 -14.31 -5.93
C ILE A 129 -12.96 -14.96 -5.61
N LYS A 130 -12.66 -16.08 -6.24
CA LYS A 130 -11.34 -16.70 -6.13
C LYS A 130 -10.30 -15.78 -6.79
N GLU A 131 -9.17 -15.56 -6.12
CA GLU A 131 -8.07 -14.71 -6.63
C GLU A 131 -7.64 -15.13 -8.04
N SER A 132 -7.47 -16.45 -8.30
CA SER A 132 -7.08 -16.96 -9.62
C SER A 132 -8.05 -16.58 -10.73
N VAL A 133 -9.37 -16.59 -10.45
CA VAL A 133 -10.41 -16.20 -11.40
C VAL A 133 -10.37 -14.69 -11.64
N LEU A 134 -10.22 -13.89 -10.59
CA LEU A 134 -10.10 -12.43 -10.72
C LEU A 134 -8.88 -12.04 -11.57
N VAL A 135 -7.73 -12.66 -11.31
CA VAL A 135 -6.49 -12.42 -12.08
C VAL A 135 -6.68 -12.79 -13.55
N GLU A 136 -7.38 -13.89 -13.84
CA GLU A 136 -7.65 -14.32 -15.22
C GLU A 136 -8.57 -13.33 -15.93
N LEU A 137 -9.69 -12.92 -15.32
CA LEU A 137 -10.62 -11.93 -15.88
C LEU A 137 -9.93 -10.59 -16.19
N ILE A 138 -9.09 -10.12 -15.27
CA ILE A 138 -8.30 -8.90 -15.49
C ILE A 138 -7.34 -9.06 -16.67
N LYS A 139 -6.61 -10.18 -16.76
CA LYS A 139 -5.68 -10.44 -17.86
C LYS A 139 -6.38 -10.54 -19.22
N GLN A 140 -7.58 -11.12 -19.25
CA GLN A 140 -8.35 -11.30 -20.49
C GLN A 140 -9.01 -10.01 -20.98
N THR A 141 -9.10 -8.96 -20.15
CA THR A 141 -9.81 -7.73 -20.50
C THR A 141 -8.94 -6.48 -20.46
N SER A 142 -8.06 -6.33 -19.50
CA SER A 142 -7.31 -5.09 -19.27
C SER A 142 -6.46 -4.61 -20.45
N PHE A 143 -6.01 -5.52 -21.33
CA PHE A 143 -5.25 -5.17 -22.54
C PHE A 143 -6.07 -4.36 -23.56
N ALA A 144 -7.40 -4.42 -23.48
CA ALA A 144 -8.31 -3.68 -24.34
C ALA A 144 -8.70 -2.30 -23.75
N ALA A 145 -8.27 -1.97 -22.55
CA ALA A 145 -8.46 -0.62 -22.01
C ALA A 145 -7.54 0.39 -22.73
N ALA A 146 -8.03 1.62 -22.87
CA ALA A 146 -7.30 2.68 -23.55
C ALA A 146 -6.05 3.12 -22.75
N MET A 147 -5.02 3.59 -23.45
CA MET A 147 -3.80 4.12 -22.84
C MET A 147 -4.04 5.46 -22.13
N GLN A 148 -3.07 5.92 -21.35
CA GLN A 148 -3.20 7.13 -20.51
C GLN A 148 -3.47 8.42 -21.32
N GLU A 149 -3.04 8.50 -22.58
CA GLU A 149 -3.26 9.65 -23.46
C GLU A 149 -4.71 9.82 -23.93
N GLU A 150 -5.57 8.79 -23.77
CA GLU A 150 -6.99 8.89 -24.12
C GLU A 150 -7.70 9.93 -23.23
N LYS A 151 -8.45 10.83 -23.86
CA LYS A 151 -9.19 11.91 -23.16
C LYS A 151 -10.45 11.40 -22.45
N ARG A 152 -11.05 10.33 -22.95
CA ARG A 152 -12.26 9.73 -22.38
C ARG A 152 -11.86 8.80 -21.23
N VAL A 153 -11.93 9.31 -20.01
CA VAL A 153 -11.49 8.60 -18.79
C VAL A 153 -12.15 7.23 -18.65
N ILE A 154 -13.41 7.11 -19.02
CA ILE A 154 -14.19 5.86 -18.92
C ILE A 154 -13.56 4.70 -19.73
N LEU A 155 -12.83 4.98 -20.79
CA LEU A 155 -12.18 3.95 -21.61
C LEU A 155 -10.85 3.45 -21.02
N LYS A 156 -10.32 4.12 -20.01
CA LYS A 156 -9.06 3.75 -19.35
C LYS A 156 -9.21 2.63 -18.32
N GLY A 157 -10.45 2.27 -17.99
CA GLY A 157 -10.75 1.27 -16.98
C GLY A 157 -11.36 0.00 -17.57
N VAL A 158 -11.45 -1.01 -16.72
CA VAL A 158 -12.24 -2.21 -16.94
C VAL A 158 -13.58 -2.03 -16.25
N PHE A 159 -14.68 -2.11 -16.99
CA PHE A 159 -16.02 -2.11 -16.43
C PHE A 159 -16.31 -3.46 -15.82
N ILE A 160 -16.77 -3.47 -14.56
CA ILE A 160 -17.12 -4.68 -13.82
C ILE A 160 -18.62 -4.61 -13.50
N GLU A 161 -19.35 -5.61 -13.93
CA GLU A 161 -20.79 -5.73 -13.66
C GLU A 161 -21.10 -7.08 -13.02
N GLN A 162 -21.83 -7.05 -11.90
CA GLN A 162 -22.44 -8.24 -11.32
C GLN A 162 -23.95 -8.18 -11.57
N LYS A 163 -24.46 -9.13 -12.34
CA LYS A 163 -25.88 -9.23 -12.70
C LYS A 163 -26.30 -10.67 -12.86
N ASP A 164 -27.48 -11.01 -12.34
CA ASP A 164 -28.12 -12.34 -12.46
C ASP A 164 -27.18 -13.51 -12.08
N GLY A 165 -26.32 -13.31 -11.06
CA GLY A 165 -25.35 -14.31 -10.59
C GLY A 165 -24.11 -14.46 -11.48
N MET A 166 -23.98 -13.64 -12.52
CA MET A 166 -22.80 -13.57 -13.39
C MET A 166 -21.97 -12.34 -13.07
N LEU A 167 -20.65 -12.48 -13.24
CA LEU A 167 -19.69 -11.40 -13.13
C LEU A 167 -19.05 -11.18 -14.49
N SER A 168 -19.22 -9.99 -15.06
CA SER A 168 -18.71 -9.60 -16.37
C SER A 168 -17.64 -8.54 -16.26
N PHE A 169 -16.55 -8.70 -17.00
CA PHE A 169 -15.49 -7.72 -17.15
C PHE A 169 -15.47 -7.25 -18.60
N VAL A 170 -15.47 -5.94 -18.82
CA VAL A 170 -15.48 -5.37 -20.17
C VAL A 170 -14.47 -4.24 -20.27
N ALA A 171 -13.65 -4.26 -21.31
CA ALA A 171 -12.74 -3.16 -21.65
C ALA A 171 -12.81 -2.84 -23.14
N ILE A 172 -12.71 -1.56 -23.49
CA ILE A 172 -12.76 -1.06 -24.87
C ILE A 172 -11.89 0.19 -25.02
N ASP A 173 -11.17 0.32 -26.14
CA ASP A 173 -10.41 1.52 -26.51
C ASP A 173 -10.93 2.23 -27.78
N GLY A 174 -12.03 1.73 -28.34
CA GLY A 174 -12.59 2.22 -29.61
C GLY A 174 -12.12 1.45 -30.85
N PHE A 175 -11.09 0.60 -30.73
CA PHE A 175 -10.59 -0.27 -31.81
C PHE A 175 -10.79 -1.75 -31.52
N ARG A 176 -10.78 -2.12 -30.24
CA ARG A 176 -10.94 -3.50 -29.76
C ARG A 176 -11.84 -3.52 -28.53
N LEU A 177 -12.51 -4.64 -28.35
CA LEU A 177 -13.39 -4.94 -27.23
C LEU A 177 -13.01 -6.31 -26.67
N ALA A 178 -12.89 -6.40 -25.36
CA ALA A 178 -12.75 -7.65 -24.62
C ALA A 178 -13.89 -7.77 -23.60
N ILE A 179 -14.49 -8.97 -23.54
CA ILE A 179 -15.58 -9.31 -22.61
C ILE A 179 -15.23 -10.66 -21.95
#